data_26ff66b3db0a26d2e67913761718e27c
#
_entry.id   26ff66b3db0a26d2e67913761718e27c
#
_cell.length_a   1.000
_cell.length_b   1.000
_cell.length_c   1.000
_cell.angle_alpha   90.00
_cell.angle_beta   90.00
_cell.angle_gamma   90.00
#
_symmetry.space_group_name_H-M   'P 1'
#
loop_
_entity.id
_entity.type
_entity.pdbx_description
1 polymer ?
#
loop_
_entity_poly.entity_id
_entity_poly.type
_entity_poly.pdbx_seq_one_letter_code
_entity_poly.pdbx_strand_id
1 'polypeptide(L)'
;MADSVDLPGAAHLVLAGGVTHLDPHTAVFEAMLAGWALQQRTRFLKAATIDSRLILVRRVMEFTNEYPWHWTCADVEAFIDSCRSRPQPIVVTTARLYESTLRMFLAYLTDPRYGWITECLDRFGVAPSQVLHEWNTIVHVSDYEGDPRRRPLTYDEIQALFDAADGRVEDIRARHRKGSLAAMRDAALLKTIYAFGLRRREAWGLDLADLRHNPKVPSFGRCGALFVRWGKSSRGSAPKRRTVLTVPEMDWIV
;
A
#
# COMPACT_ATOMS: atom_id res chain seq x y z
N MET A 1 4.00 -33.29 -24.56
CA MET A 1 4.51 -32.85 -23.24
C MET A 1 4.88 -31.39 -23.41
N ALA A 2 4.09 -30.48 -22.86
CA ALA A 2 4.47 -29.08 -22.86
C ALA A 2 5.65 -28.92 -21.90
N ASP A 3 6.77 -28.37 -22.40
CA ASP A 3 7.90 -28.02 -21.57
C ASP A 3 7.40 -27.18 -20.40
N SER A 4 7.50 -27.71 -19.17
CA SER A 4 7.22 -26.96 -17.97
C SER A 4 8.27 -25.87 -17.87
N VAL A 5 7.87 -24.65 -18.25
CA VAL A 5 8.74 -23.49 -18.11
C VAL A 5 8.97 -23.27 -16.63
N ASP A 6 10.23 -23.28 -16.18
CA ASP A 6 10.61 -23.04 -14.78
C ASP A 6 10.32 -21.58 -14.38
N LEU A 7 9.03 -21.28 -14.21
CA LEU A 7 8.60 -19.95 -13.78
C LEU A 7 8.79 -19.79 -12.27
N PRO A 8 9.33 -18.67 -11.81
CA PRO A 8 9.37 -18.36 -10.39
C PRO A 8 7.97 -18.45 -9.77
N GLY A 9 7.79 -19.33 -8.79
CA GLY A 9 6.51 -19.59 -8.15
C GLY A 9 5.71 -20.78 -8.73
N ALA A 10 6.25 -21.52 -9.70
CA ALA A 10 5.64 -22.78 -10.13
C ALA A 10 5.61 -23.80 -8.99
N ALA A 11 4.55 -24.62 -8.94
CA ALA A 11 4.29 -25.56 -7.86
C ALA A 11 5.47 -26.50 -7.60
N HIS A 12 6.05 -27.09 -8.64
CA HIS A 12 7.18 -28.01 -8.55
C HIS A 12 8.49 -27.38 -8.05
N LEU A 13 8.62 -26.05 -8.10
CA LEU A 13 9.80 -25.33 -7.57
C LEU A 13 9.63 -24.91 -6.12
N VAL A 14 8.40 -24.82 -5.64
CA VAL A 14 8.09 -24.30 -4.30
C VAL A 14 7.74 -25.43 -3.34
N LEU A 15 7.09 -26.49 -3.82
CA LEU A 15 6.79 -27.68 -3.04
C LEU A 15 8.01 -28.62 -3.05
N ALA A 16 8.44 -29.03 -1.86
CA ALA A 16 9.48 -30.04 -1.74
C ALA A 16 8.95 -31.39 -2.26
N GLY A 17 9.57 -31.90 -3.32
CA GLY A 17 9.26 -33.23 -3.86
C GLY A 17 9.55 -34.33 -2.86
N GLY A 18 8.68 -35.34 -2.75
CA GLY A 18 8.89 -36.53 -1.93
C GLY A 18 8.77 -36.34 -0.41
N VAL A 19 8.33 -35.18 0.06
CA VAL A 19 8.07 -34.89 1.49
C VAL A 19 6.59 -35.15 1.80
N THR A 20 6.33 -36.03 2.76
CA THR A 20 5.01 -36.24 3.33
C THR A 20 4.78 -35.19 4.42
N HIS A 21 3.88 -34.25 4.18
CA HIS A 21 3.51 -33.22 5.16
C HIS A 21 2.48 -33.79 6.15
N LEU A 22 2.59 -33.43 7.45
CA LEU A 22 1.59 -33.78 8.49
C LEU A 22 0.23 -33.16 8.18
N ASP A 23 0.23 -31.92 7.64
CA ASP A 23 -0.94 -31.25 7.12
C ASP A 23 -0.69 -30.83 5.67
N PRO A 24 -1.08 -31.65 4.69
CA PRO A 24 -0.87 -31.36 3.28
C PRO A 24 -1.59 -30.12 2.78
N HIS A 25 -2.78 -29.82 3.33
CA HIS A 25 -3.59 -28.67 2.90
C HIS A 25 -2.90 -27.36 3.27
N THR A 26 -2.50 -27.21 4.52
CA THR A 26 -1.74 -26.03 4.98
C THR A 26 -0.41 -25.92 4.25
N ALA A 27 0.31 -27.02 4.04
CA ALA A 27 1.60 -26.98 3.35
C ALA A 27 1.46 -26.48 1.89
N VAL A 28 0.47 -26.96 1.15
CA VAL A 28 0.21 -26.53 -0.24
C VAL A 28 -0.24 -25.06 -0.27
N PHE A 29 -1.11 -24.66 0.65
CA PHE A 29 -1.55 -23.26 0.74
C PHE A 29 -0.38 -22.30 1.01
N GLU A 30 0.48 -22.62 1.96
CA GLU A 30 1.67 -21.82 2.24
C GLU A 30 2.64 -21.78 1.06
N ALA A 31 2.81 -22.88 0.35
CA ALA A 31 3.59 -22.93 -0.87
C ALA A 31 3.00 -22.06 -1.99
N MET A 32 1.68 -22.05 -2.17
CA MET A 32 1.00 -21.14 -3.10
C MET A 32 1.28 -19.68 -2.76
N LEU A 33 1.19 -19.30 -1.49
CA LEU A 33 1.48 -17.93 -1.05
C LEU A 33 2.96 -17.56 -1.26
N ALA A 34 3.87 -18.46 -0.93
CA ALA A 34 5.31 -18.27 -1.15
C ALA A 34 5.65 -18.12 -2.63
N GLY A 35 5.07 -18.97 -3.47
CA GLY A 35 5.22 -18.93 -4.92
C GLY A 35 4.66 -17.63 -5.53
N TRP A 36 3.47 -17.20 -5.08
CA TRP A 36 2.90 -15.93 -5.52
C TRP A 36 3.73 -14.73 -5.06
N ALA A 37 4.27 -14.77 -3.84
CA ALA A 37 5.20 -13.74 -3.37
C ALA A 37 6.46 -13.68 -4.23
N LEU A 38 7.02 -14.83 -4.62
CA LEU A 38 8.18 -14.93 -5.49
C LEU A 38 7.88 -14.31 -6.87
N GLN A 39 6.75 -14.68 -7.51
CA GLN A 39 6.28 -14.10 -8.77
C GLN A 39 6.16 -12.57 -8.68
N GLN A 40 5.64 -12.04 -7.58
CA GLN A 40 5.50 -10.60 -7.39
C GLN A 40 6.86 -9.91 -7.18
N ARG A 41 7.80 -10.55 -6.47
CA ARG A 41 9.17 -10.03 -6.30
C ARG A 41 9.90 -9.91 -7.63
N THR A 42 9.79 -10.92 -8.51
CA THR A 42 10.40 -10.87 -9.85
C THR A 42 9.82 -9.77 -10.75
N ARG A 43 8.60 -9.30 -10.43
CA ARG A 43 7.97 -8.13 -11.06
C ARG A 43 8.28 -6.81 -10.36
N PHE A 44 9.25 -6.79 -9.46
CA PHE A 44 9.71 -5.63 -8.70
C PHE A 44 8.63 -4.94 -7.86
N LEU A 45 7.65 -5.70 -7.34
CA LEU A 45 6.71 -5.15 -6.37
C LEU A 45 7.39 -4.94 -5.02
N LYS A 46 6.97 -3.91 -4.30
CA LYS A 46 7.47 -3.62 -2.95
C LYS A 46 7.02 -4.68 -1.96
N ALA A 47 7.88 -5.06 -1.02
CA ALA A 47 7.58 -6.02 0.04
C ALA A 47 6.25 -5.69 0.75
N ALA A 48 6.04 -4.45 1.19
CA ALA A 48 4.80 -4.04 1.84
C ALA A 48 3.54 -4.24 0.98
N THR A 49 3.65 -4.19 -0.36
CA THR A 49 2.52 -4.48 -1.25
C THR A 49 2.26 -5.99 -1.31
N ILE A 50 3.34 -6.78 -1.38
CA ILE A 50 3.25 -8.24 -1.38
C ILE A 50 2.63 -8.71 -0.07
N ASP A 51 3.16 -8.27 1.07
CA ASP A 51 2.68 -8.63 2.41
C ASP A 51 1.19 -8.31 2.59
N SER A 52 0.76 -7.11 2.18
CA SER A 52 -0.65 -6.72 2.25
C SER A 52 -1.56 -7.64 1.45
N ARG A 53 -1.11 -8.11 0.29
CA ARG A 53 -1.86 -9.04 -0.56
C ARG A 53 -1.93 -10.43 0.05
N LEU A 54 -0.81 -10.93 0.60
CA LEU A 54 -0.77 -12.23 1.28
C LEU A 54 -1.67 -12.24 2.52
N ILE A 55 -1.65 -11.17 3.32
CA ILE A 55 -2.53 -10.99 4.47
C ILE A 55 -3.99 -11.06 4.06
N LEU A 56 -4.36 -10.42 2.93
CA LEU A 56 -5.73 -10.48 2.45
C LEU A 56 -6.16 -11.91 2.09
N VAL A 57 -5.32 -12.67 1.36
CA VAL A 57 -5.62 -14.06 1.00
C VAL A 57 -5.79 -14.94 2.24
N ARG A 58 -4.93 -14.78 3.26
CA ARG A 58 -5.06 -15.50 4.53
C ARG A 58 -6.37 -15.16 5.24
N ARG A 59 -6.75 -13.88 5.26
CA ARG A 59 -8.02 -13.44 5.84
C ARG A 59 -9.25 -14.04 5.17
N VAL A 60 -9.20 -14.26 3.86
CA VAL A 60 -10.29 -14.95 3.14
C VAL A 60 -10.33 -16.41 3.56
N MET A 61 -9.20 -17.10 3.58
CA MET A 61 -9.11 -18.50 4.05
C MET A 61 -9.62 -18.66 5.50
N GLU A 62 -9.22 -17.77 6.40
CA GLU A 62 -9.70 -17.76 7.79
C GLU A 62 -11.21 -17.49 7.91
N PHE A 63 -11.74 -16.63 7.05
CA PHE A 63 -13.17 -16.29 7.04
C PHE A 63 -14.03 -17.44 6.51
N THR A 64 -13.61 -18.06 5.39
CA THR A 64 -14.35 -19.15 4.75
C THR A 64 -14.10 -20.48 5.45
N ASN A 65 -13.01 -20.60 6.19
CA ASN A 65 -12.45 -21.86 6.70
C ASN A 65 -12.23 -22.90 5.59
N GLU A 66 -12.00 -22.41 4.36
CA GLU A 66 -11.78 -23.20 3.16
C GLU A 66 -10.51 -22.77 2.44
N TYR A 67 -9.82 -23.71 1.81
CA TYR A 67 -8.64 -23.44 1.00
C TYR A 67 -9.02 -22.95 -0.41
N PRO A 68 -8.11 -22.26 -1.15
CA PRO A 68 -8.41 -21.63 -2.44
C PRO A 68 -8.98 -22.57 -3.52
N TRP A 69 -8.73 -23.85 -3.45
CA TRP A 69 -9.28 -24.85 -4.39
C TRP A 69 -10.74 -25.24 -4.11
N HIS A 70 -11.28 -24.83 -2.97
CA HIS A 70 -12.70 -24.98 -2.61
C HIS A 70 -13.48 -23.67 -2.65
N TRP A 71 -12.83 -22.53 -2.88
CA TRP A 71 -13.55 -21.25 -2.89
C TRP A 71 -14.57 -21.18 -4.01
N THR A 72 -15.73 -20.61 -3.69
CA THR A 72 -16.84 -20.35 -4.58
C THR A 72 -17.07 -18.83 -4.75
N CYS A 73 -17.89 -18.44 -5.72
CA CYS A 73 -18.32 -17.06 -5.86
C CYS A 73 -19.00 -16.55 -4.59
N ALA A 74 -19.85 -17.39 -3.97
CA ALA A 74 -20.58 -17.06 -2.74
C ALA A 74 -19.64 -16.77 -1.56
N ASP A 75 -18.54 -17.48 -1.43
CA ASP A 75 -17.56 -17.26 -0.35
C ASP A 75 -16.93 -15.88 -0.43
N VAL A 76 -16.56 -15.45 -1.64
CA VAL A 76 -15.96 -14.13 -1.84
C VAL A 76 -16.98 -13.03 -1.64
N GLU A 77 -18.21 -13.19 -2.13
CA GLU A 77 -19.31 -12.24 -1.90
C GLU A 77 -19.61 -12.11 -0.40
N ALA A 78 -19.73 -13.22 0.32
CA ALA A 78 -19.93 -13.23 1.77
C ALA A 78 -18.79 -12.56 2.53
N PHE A 79 -17.54 -12.79 2.10
CA PHE A 79 -16.38 -12.10 2.68
C PHE A 79 -16.45 -10.58 2.50
N ILE A 80 -16.76 -10.11 1.29
CA ILE A 80 -16.90 -8.67 1.01
C ILE A 80 -18.05 -8.07 1.80
N ASP A 81 -19.20 -8.76 1.88
CA ASP A 81 -20.35 -8.31 2.67
C ASP A 81 -20.01 -8.23 4.15
N SER A 82 -19.32 -9.24 4.70
CA SER A 82 -18.83 -9.20 6.09
C SER A 82 -17.94 -8.00 6.40
N CYS A 83 -17.11 -7.60 5.43
CA CYS A 83 -16.26 -6.42 5.56
C CYS A 83 -17.06 -5.10 5.53
N ARG A 84 -18.22 -5.08 4.87
CA ARG A 84 -19.13 -3.94 4.79
C ARG A 84 -20.04 -3.81 6.01
N SER A 85 -20.37 -4.92 6.63
CA SER A 85 -21.28 -5.01 7.78
C SER A 85 -20.62 -4.72 9.14
N ARG A 86 -19.32 -4.38 9.16
CA ARG A 86 -18.60 -4.04 10.38
C ARG A 86 -18.97 -2.66 10.91
N PRO A 87 -18.75 -2.37 12.22
CA PRO A 87 -18.92 -1.03 12.79
C PRO A 87 -18.16 0.07 12.04
N GLN A 88 -17.05 -0.30 11.41
CA GLN A 88 -16.30 0.55 10.47
C GLN A 88 -16.24 -0.16 9.12
N PRO A 89 -17.24 0.06 8.26
CA PRO A 89 -17.33 -0.60 6.97
C PRO A 89 -16.20 -0.17 6.03
N ILE A 90 -15.75 -1.10 5.20
CA ILE A 90 -14.79 -0.75 4.13
C ILE A 90 -15.47 0.14 3.09
N VAL A 91 -14.70 1.06 2.53
CA VAL A 91 -15.16 1.90 1.41
C VAL A 91 -15.05 1.15 0.08
N VAL A 92 -15.82 1.58 -0.92
CA VAL A 92 -15.88 0.96 -2.26
C VAL A 92 -14.50 0.76 -2.89
N THR A 93 -13.60 1.74 -2.76
CA THR A 93 -12.22 1.64 -3.28
C THR A 93 -11.41 0.53 -2.60
N THR A 94 -11.64 0.28 -1.31
CA THR A 94 -11.02 -0.82 -0.57
C THR A 94 -11.59 -2.17 -1.00
N ALA A 95 -12.90 -2.27 -1.18
CA ALA A 95 -13.55 -3.49 -1.68
C ALA A 95 -13.02 -3.86 -3.07
N ARG A 96 -12.94 -2.91 -3.99
CA ARG A 96 -12.31 -3.11 -5.33
C ARG A 96 -10.86 -3.58 -5.24
N LEU A 97 -10.10 -3.02 -4.31
CA LEU A 97 -8.71 -3.46 -4.09
C LEU A 97 -8.66 -4.92 -3.64
N TYR A 98 -9.59 -5.34 -2.78
CA TYR A 98 -9.70 -6.73 -2.32
C TYR A 98 -10.06 -7.66 -3.47
N GLU A 99 -11.12 -7.36 -4.22
CA GLU A 99 -11.52 -8.12 -5.40
C GLU A 99 -10.40 -8.23 -6.44
N SER A 100 -9.75 -7.12 -6.76
CA SER A 100 -8.62 -7.10 -7.69
C SER A 100 -7.44 -7.95 -7.20
N THR A 101 -7.16 -7.93 -5.90
CA THR A 101 -6.08 -8.73 -5.30
C THR A 101 -6.39 -10.22 -5.35
N LEU A 102 -7.61 -10.61 -4.98
CA LEU A 102 -8.06 -12.01 -5.04
C LEU A 102 -8.11 -12.53 -6.47
N ARG A 103 -8.60 -11.71 -7.41
CA ARG A 103 -8.59 -12.05 -8.85
C ARG A 103 -7.18 -12.32 -9.35
N MET A 104 -6.21 -11.50 -8.97
CA MET A 104 -4.80 -11.71 -9.35
C MET A 104 -4.20 -12.98 -8.74
N PHE A 105 -4.58 -13.31 -7.50
CA PHE A 105 -4.14 -14.55 -6.85
C PHE A 105 -4.73 -15.78 -7.54
N LEU A 106 -6.04 -15.79 -7.75
CA LEU A 106 -6.71 -16.89 -8.46
C LEU A 106 -6.24 -17.02 -9.90
N ALA A 107 -5.99 -15.91 -10.60
CA ALA A 107 -5.38 -15.94 -11.93
C ALA A 107 -3.97 -16.56 -11.93
N TYR A 108 -3.20 -16.36 -10.86
CA TYR A 108 -1.92 -17.05 -10.69
C TYR A 108 -2.10 -18.55 -10.46
N LEU A 109 -3.08 -18.97 -9.64
CA LEU A 109 -3.32 -20.38 -9.37
C LEU A 109 -3.90 -21.13 -10.57
N THR A 110 -4.73 -20.46 -11.36
CA THR A 110 -5.38 -21.06 -12.53
C THR A 110 -4.56 -20.98 -13.82
N ASP A 111 -3.43 -20.32 -13.81
CA ASP A 111 -2.51 -20.28 -14.95
C ASP A 111 -1.75 -21.61 -15.05
N PRO A 112 -1.96 -22.39 -16.13
CA PRO A 112 -1.39 -23.73 -16.26
C PRO A 112 0.14 -23.75 -16.20
N ARG A 113 0.79 -22.63 -16.50
CA ARG A 113 2.27 -22.49 -16.45
C ARG A 113 2.86 -22.64 -15.05
N TYR A 114 2.06 -22.42 -14.00
CA TYR A 114 2.49 -22.55 -12.61
C TYR A 114 2.21 -23.95 -12.02
N GLY A 115 1.38 -24.77 -12.68
CA GLY A 115 1.14 -26.17 -12.30
C GLY A 115 0.25 -26.39 -11.07
N TRP A 116 -0.34 -25.35 -10.48
CA TRP A 116 -1.15 -25.45 -9.27
C TRP A 116 -2.45 -26.25 -9.48
N ILE A 117 -3.04 -26.17 -10.67
CA ILE A 117 -4.24 -26.96 -11.04
C ILE A 117 -3.92 -28.46 -10.92
N THR A 118 -2.86 -28.91 -11.56
CA THR A 118 -2.43 -30.32 -11.55
C THR A 118 -2.12 -30.79 -10.13
N GLU A 119 -1.35 -29.98 -9.40
CA GLU A 119 -0.94 -30.30 -8.02
C GLU A 119 -2.14 -30.47 -7.08
N CYS A 120 -3.16 -29.60 -7.20
CA CYS A 120 -4.36 -29.72 -6.37
C CYS A 120 -5.25 -30.89 -6.81
N LEU A 121 -5.39 -31.16 -8.09
CA LEU A 121 -6.13 -32.32 -8.59
C LEU A 121 -5.49 -33.63 -8.11
N ASP A 122 -4.17 -33.75 -8.20
CA ASP A 122 -3.46 -34.95 -7.80
C ASP A 122 -3.53 -35.21 -6.29
N ARG A 123 -3.51 -34.15 -5.47
CA ARG A 123 -3.51 -34.30 -4.00
C ARG A 123 -4.89 -34.30 -3.38
N PHE A 124 -5.81 -33.50 -3.91
CA PHE A 124 -7.09 -33.22 -3.26
C PHE A 124 -8.31 -33.56 -4.13
N GLY A 125 -8.09 -33.93 -5.40
CA GLY A 125 -9.17 -34.23 -6.34
C GLY A 125 -9.97 -33.00 -6.81
N VAL A 126 -9.57 -31.79 -6.40
CA VAL A 126 -10.25 -30.54 -6.72
C VAL A 126 -9.20 -29.49 -7.14
N ALA A 127 -9.52 -28.67 -8.16
CA ALA A 127 -8.64 -27.64 -8.67
C ALA A 127 -9.14 -26.23 -8.28
N PRO A 128 -8.22 -25.28 -8.06
CA PRO A 128 -8.61 -23.88 -7.91
C PRO A 128 -9.24 -23.34 -9.19
N SER A 129 -10.23 -22.48 -9.05
CA SER A 129 -10.92 -21.84 -10.15
C SER A 129 -10.98 -20.32 -9.96
N GLN A 130 -11.23 -19.59 -11.07
CA GLN A 130 -11.50 -18.16 -10.97
C GLN A 130 -12.95 -17.95 -10.55
N VAL A 131 -13.14 -17.37 -9.36
CA VAL A 131 -14.47 -17.12 -8.78
C VAL A 131 -14.89 -15.64 -8.82
N LEU A 132 -14.01 -14.78 -9.37
CA LEU A 132 -14.24 -13.33 -9.48
C LEU A 132 -14.45 -12.97 -10.96
N HIS A 133 -15.67 -12.67 -11.31
CA HIS A 133 -16.12 -12.35 -12.67
C HIS A 133 -16.65 -10.90 -12.72
N GLU A 134 -16.92 -10.38 -13.90
CA GLU A 134 -17.48 -9.03 -14.06
C GLU A 134 -18.84 -8.87 -13.39
N TRP A 135 -19.66 -9.94 -13.42
CA TRP A 135 -21.02 -9.92 -12.88
C TRP A 135 -21.08 -9.94 -11.34
N ASN A 136 -20.03 -10.42 -10.65
CA ASN A 136 -19.99 -10.49 -9.17
C ASN A 136 -18.93 -9.57 -8.55
N THR A 137 -18.44 -8.60 -9.28
CA THR A 137 -17.46 -7.61 -8.81
C THR A 137 -17.96 -6.19 -9.00
N ILE A 138 -17.43 -5.27 -8.20
CA ILE A 138 -17.84 -3.87 -8.20
C ILE A 138 -17.44 -3.21 -9.52
N VAL A 139 -18.41 -2.70 -10.25
CA VAL A 139 -18.22 -1.97 -11.51
C VAL A 139 -17.40 -0.70 -11.24
N HIS A 140 -16.46 -0.41 -12.13
CA HIS A 140 -15.71 0.84 -12.09
C HIS A 140 -16.59 1.98 -12.64
N VAL A 141 -17.05 2.84 -11.75
CA VAL A 141 -17.72 4.09 -12.14
C VAL A 141 -16.65 5.15 -12.26
N SER A 142 -16.52 5.76 -13.45
CA SER A 142 -15.54 6.82 -13.73
C SER A 142 -15.87 8.13 -13.02
N ASP A 143 -17.16 8.40 -12.81
CA ASP A 143 -17.68 9.66 -12.22
C ASP A 143 -17.99 9.51 -10.72
N TYR A 144 -17.11 8.83 -9.98
CA TYR A 144 -17.26 8.73 -8.55
C TYR A 144 -16.88 10.04 -7.89
N GLU A 145 -17.87 10.84 -7.55
CA GLU A 145 -17.73 11.89 -6.55
C GLU A 145 -17.58 11.21 -5.18
N GLY A 146 -16.32 11.14 -4.72
CA GLY A 146 -16.04 10.59 -3.41
C GLY A 146 -16.74 11.44 -2.35
N ASP A 147 -17.58 10.82 -1.51
CA ASP A 147 -17.99 11.45 -0.26
C ASP A 147 -16.78 11.42 0.69
N PRO A 148 -16.01 12.54 0.80
CA PRO A 148 -14.81 12.55 1.62
C PRO A 148 -15.26 12.58 3.09
N ARG A 149 -15.09 11.46 3.80
CA ARG A 149 -15.30 11.40 5.26
C ARG A 149 -14.49 12.46 6.02
N ARG A 150 -13.50 13.08 5.37
CA ARG A 150 -12.66 14.14 5.89
C ARG A 150 -12.63 15.28 4.87
N ARG A 151 -13.18 16.42 5.24
CA ARG A 151 -13.03 17.63 4.45
C ARG A 151 -11.60 18.20 4.55
N PRO A 152 -11.16 18.98 3.57
CA PRO A 152 -9.97 19.82 3.73
C PRO A 152 -10.13 20.79 4.90
N LEU A 153 -9.01 21.14 5.53
CA LEU A 153 -8.98 22.20 6.52
C LEU A 153 -9.22 23.56 5.82
N THR A 154 -9.93 24.46 6.47
CA THR A 154 -10.02 25.85 6.04
C THR A 154 -8.70 26.59 6.30
N TYR A 155 -8.54 27.77 5.71
CA TYR A 155 -7.37 28.60 5.95
C TYR A 155 -7.19 28.93 7.44
N ASP A 156 -8.27 29.32 8.12
CA ASP A 156 -8.25 29.66 9.55
C ASP A 156 -7.88 28.45 10.42
N GLU A 157 -8.34 27.25 10.07
CA GLU A 157 -7.98 26.04 10.78
C GLU A 157 -6.49 25.65 10.58
N ILE A 158 -5.94 25.92 9.40
CA ILE A 158 -4.51 25.72 9.13
C ILE A 158 -3.69 26.74 9.93
N GLN A 159 -4.11 27.99 9.95
CA GLN A 159 -3.48 29.05 10.73
C GLN A 159 -3.49 28.69 12.23
N ALA A 160 -4.64 28.30 12.76
CA ALA A 160 -4.78 27.88 14.15
C ALA A 160 -3.90 26.66 14.50
N LEU A 161 -3.72 25.71 13.55
CA LEU A 161 -2.80 24.58 13.72
C LEU A 161 -1.34 25.04 13.87
N PHE A 162 -0.92 26.02 13.05
CA PHE A 162 0.45 26.53 13.11
C PHE A 162 0.67 27.38 14.37
N ASP A 163 -0.28 28.21 14.74
CA ASP A 163 -0.22 29.01 15.97
C ASP A 163 -0.14 28.11 17.21
N ALA A 164 -0.91 27.02 17.22
CA ALA A 164 -0.82 26.03 18.30
C ALA A 164 0.53 25.30 18.34
N ALA A 165 1.12 25.01 17.18
CA ALA A 165 2.43 24.38 17.10
C ALA A 165 3.56 25.30 17.60
N ASP A 166 3.50 26.58 17.24
CA ASP A 166 4.45 27.59 17.70
C ASP A 166 4.26 27.89 19.19
N GLY A 167 3.02 28.10 19.63
CA GLY A 167 2.69 28.32 21.05
C GLY A 167 3.15 27.20 21.96
N ARG A 168 3.15 25.95 21.48
CA ARG A 168 3.73 24.82 22.21
C ARG A 168 5.22 25.00 22.51
N VAL A 169 5.97 25.59 21.59
CA VAL A 169 7.42 25.87 21.79
C VAL A 169 7.61 26.88 22.90
N GLU A 170 6.80 27.96 22.88
CA GLU A 170 6.83 29.01 23.88
C GLU A 170 6.42 28.52 25.26
N ASP A 171 5.34 27.72 25.34
CA ASP A 171 4.87 27.10 26.57
C ASP A 171 5.93 26.22 27.23
N ILE A 172 6.65 25.40 26.46
CA ILE A 172 7.72 24.56 26.96
C ILE A 172 8.88 25.41 27.49
N ARG A 173 9.22 26.49 26.79
CA ARG A 173 10.28 27.43 27.22
C ARG A 173 9.89 28.17 28.49
N ALA A 174 8.67 28.69 28.53
CA ALA A 174 8.16 29.45 29.70
C ALA A 174 8.12 28.58 30.98
N ARG A 175 7.83 27.27 30.81
CA ARG A 175 7.82 26.29 31.94
C ARG A 175 9.20 25.70 32.23
N HIS A 176 10.28 26.17 31.60
CA HIS A 176 11.63 25.63 31.73
C HIS A 176 11.74 24.09 31.57
N ARG A 177 10.87 23.51 30.70
CA ARG A 177 10.85 22.06 30.46
C ARG A 177 11.76 21.69 29.28
N LYS A 178 12.23 20.43 29.28
CA LYS A 178 12.93 19.85 28.14
C LYS A 178 11.96 19.61 26.98
N GLY A 179 12.43 19.74 25.73
CA GLY A 179 11.66 19.38 24.54
C GLY A 179 11.32 20.56 23.60
N SER A 180 11.72 21.78 23.92
CA SER A 180 11.45 22.96 23.05
C SER A 180 12.04 22.82 21.65
N LEU A 181 13.25 22.24 21.48
CA LEU A 181 13.84 21.98 20.18
C LEU A 181 13.06 20.92 19.38
N ALA A 182 12.54 19.90 20.06
CA ALA A 182 11.69 18.89 19.38
C ALA A 182 10.36 19.51 18.91
N ALA A 183 9.73 20.33 19.75
CA ALA A 183 8.52 21.05 19.39
C ALA A 183 8.75 22.04 18.23
N MET A 184 9.88 22.76 18.24
CA MET A 184 10.28 23.65 17.15
C MET A 184 10.47 22.89 15.82
N ARG A 185 11.18 21.75 15.88
CA ARG A 185 11.31 20.88 14.70
C ARG A 185 9.96 20.42 14.16
N ASP A 186 9.05 20.02 15.05
CA ASP A 186 7.73 19.52 14.67
C ASP A 186 6.89 20.64 14.04
N ALA A 187 6.94 21.87 14.58
CA ALA A 187 6.29 23.04 13.99
C ALA A 187 6.86 23.38 12.61
N ALA A 188 8.17 23.41 12.46
CA ALA A 188 8.84 23.64 11.19
C ALA A 188 8.47 22.56 10.16
N LEU A 189 8.42 21.28 10.57
CA LEU A 189 8.03 20.17 9.70
C LEU A 189 6.59 20.29 9.20
N LEU A 190 5.63 20.64 10.07
CA LEU A 190 4.24 20.86 9.69
C LEU A 190 4.10 21.96 8.64
N LYS A 191 4.74 23.11 8.86
CA LYS A 191 4.78 24.24 7.93
C LYS A 191 5.41 23.84 6.59
N THR A 192 6.54 23.14 6.61
CA THR A 192 7.23 22.66 5.40
C THR A 192 6.35 21.68 4.61
N ILE A 193 5.67 20.75 5.28
CA ILE A 193 4.74 19.82 4.62
C ILE A 193 3.64 20.56 3.89
N TYR A 194 3.04 21.56 4.54
CA TYR A 194 1.98 22.35 3.96
C TYR A 194 2.46 23.19 2.77
N ALA A 195 3.53 23.95 2.98
CA ALA A 195 4.06 24.86 1.97
C ALA A 195 4.50 24.16 0.68
N PHE A 196 5.20 23.07 0.80
CA PHE A 196 5.75 22.34 -0.35
C PHE A 196 4.85 21.18 -0.83
N GLY A 197 3.64 21.01 -0.28
CA GLY A 197 2.70 19.95 -0.66
C GLY A 197 3.31 18.55 -0.54
N LEU A 198 4.01 18.30 0.57
CA LEU A 198 4.75 17.05 0.75
C LEU A 198 3.86 15.92 1.23
N ARG A 199 4.09 14.73 0.72
CA ARG A 199 3.55 13.52 1.34
C ARG A 199 4.34 13.19 2.61
N ARG A 200 3.68 12.56 3.60
CA ARG A 200 4.31 12.17 4.86
C ARG A 200 5.67 11.46 4.68
N ARG A 201 5.79 10.55 3.71
CA ARG A 201 7.05 9.83 3.43
C ARG A 201 8.12 10.71 2.79
N GLU A 202 7.71 11.70 2.02
CA GLU A 202 8.62 12.67 1.41
C GLU A 202 9.21 13.58 2.50
N ALA A 203 8.35 14.07 3.41
CA ALA A 203 8.78 14.88 4.54
C ALA A 203 9.72 14.13 5.50
N TRP A 204 9.42 12.87 5.78
CA TRP A 204 10.28 12.04 6.65
C TRP A 204 11.70 11.85 6.11
N GLY A 205 11.87 11.88 4.80
CA GLY A 205 13.16 11.67 4.14
C GLY A 205 13.90 12.96 3.76
N LEU A 206 13.46 14.12 4.28
CA LEU A 206 14.12 15.40 4.00
C LEU A 206 15.41 15.57 4.81
N ASP A 207 16.40 16.13 4.15
CA ASP A 207 17.61 16.63 4.75
C ASP A 207 17.77 18.13 4.49
N LEU A 208 18.53 18.85 5.30
CA LEU A 208 18.84 20.26 5.06
C LEU A 208 19.54 20.49 3.71
N ALA A 209 20.25 19.50 3.20
CA ALA A 209 20.87 19.55 1.87
C ALA A 209 19.86 19.52 0.71
N ASP A 210 18.60 19.19 0.98
CA ASP A 210 17.54 19.23 -0.03
C ASP A 210 17.01 20.64 -0.27
N LEU A 211 17.23 21.56 0.67
CA LEU A 211 16.96 22.99 0.49
C LEU A 211 18.06 23.60 -0.39
N ARG A 212 17.65 24.31 -1.44
CA ARG A 212 18.56 24.83 -2.47
C ARG A 212 18.27 26.28 -2.80
N HIS A 213 19.31 26.98 -3.21
CA HIS A 213 19.18 28.32 -3.75
C HIS A 213 18.40 28.31 -5.07
N ASN A 214 17.53 29.33 -5.24
CA ASN A 214 16.83 29.58 -6.49
C ASN A 214 17.22 31.02 -6.95
N PRO A 215 17.91 31.18 -8.07
CA PRO A 215 18.32 32.50 -8.57
C PRO A 215 17.16 33.47 -8.84
N LYS A 216 15.95 32.93 -9.08
CA LYS A 216 14.75 33.75 -9.35
C LYS A 216 14.11 34.36 -8.10
N VAL A 217 14.44 33.84 -6.92
CA VAL A 217 13.93 34.32 -5.63
C VAL A 217 15.08 34.39 -4.61
N PRO A 218 16.07 35.28 -4.82
CA PRO A 218 17.28 35.36 -3.99
C PRO A 218 17.00 35.70 -2.53
N SER A 219 15.84 36.32 -2.23
CA SER A 219 15.38 36.65 -0.87
C SER A 219 15.26 35.43 0.03
N PHE A 220 14.98 34.25 -0.52
CA PHE A 220 14.86 33.01 0.24
C PHE A 220 16.22 32.29 0.45
N GLY A 221 17.32 32.82 -0.01
CA GLY A 221 18.64 32.24 0.20
C GLY A 221 18.70 30.74 -0.15
N ARG A 222 19.02 29.91 0.84
CA ARG A 222 19.09 28.45 0.68
C ARG A 222 17.70 27.76 0.62
N CYS A 223 16.64 28.46 0.93
CA CYS A 223 15.29 27.92 0.96
C CYS A 223 14.49 28.26 -0.30
N GLY A 224 15.13 28.73 -1.37
CA GLY A 224 14.48 29.08 -2.63
C GLY A 224 13.91 27.91 -3.45
N ALA A 225 14.33 26.68 -3.15
CA ALA A 225 13.79 25.46 -3.75
C ALA A 225 13.99 24.27 -2.82
N LEU A 226 13.05 23.30 -2.88
CA LEU A 226 13.13 22.04 -2.15
C LEU A 226 13.23 20.87 -3.12
N PHE A 227 14.26 20.04 -2.99
CA PHE A 227 14.47 18.85 -3.78
C PHE A 227 13.90 17.62 -3.09
N VAL A 228 12.74 17.13 -3.55
CA VAL A 228 12.05 15.96 -3.01
C VAL A 228 12.62 14.70 -3.64
N ARG A 229 13.40 13.92 -2.86
CA ARG A 229 14.08 12.70 -3.33
C ARG A 229 13.22 11.44 -3.29
N TRP A 230 12.28 11.34 -2.35
CA TRP A 230 11.60 10.11 -1.97
C TRP A 230 10.12 10.08 -2.40
N GLY A 231 9.82 10.52 -3.61
CA GLY A 231 8.47 10.44 -4.16
C GLY A 231 7.98 8.99 -4.34
N LYS A 232 6.70 8.83 -4.63
CA LYS A 232 6.09 7.52 -4.87
C LYS A 232 6.70 6.87 -6.12
N SER A 233 7.35 5.72 -5.94
CA SER A 233 7.81 4.88 -7.06
C SER A 233 6.67 3.98 -7.56
N SER A 234 6.74 3.56 -8.82
CA SER A 234 5.83 2.60 -9.43
C SER A 234 6.60 1.51 -10.16
N ARG A 235 6.11 0.26 -10.06
CA ARG A 235 6.60 -0.90 -10.83
C ARG A 235 8.13 -1.03 -10.89
N GLY A 236 8.79 -1.03 -9.72
CA GLY A 236 10.24 -1.21 -9.64
C GLY A 236 11.09 0.01 -10.03
N SER A 237 10.46 1.11 -10.46
CA SER A 237 11.21 2.34 -10.73
C SER A 237 11.78 2.93 -9.45
N ALA A 238 12.90 3.65 -9.58
CA ALA A 238 13.44 4.47 -8.50
C ALA A 238 12.38 5.47 -7.99
N PRO A 239 12.51 5.97 -6.74
CA PRO A 239 11.64 7.01 -6.24
C PRO A 239 11.58 8.20 -7.20
N LYS A 240 10.38 8.68 -7.50
CA LYS A 240 10.22 9.88 -8.33
C LYS A 240 10.84 11.06 -7.61
N ARG A 241 11.65 11.82 -8.32
CA ARG A 241 12.30 13.04 -7.82
C ARG A 241 11.59 14.25 -8.42
N ARG A 242 11.45 15.30 -7.62
CA ARG A 242 10.92 16.59 -8.10
C ARG A 242 11.56 17.73 -7.32
N THR A 243 11.64 18.88 -7.94
CA THR A 243 11.97 20.14 -7.27
C THR A 243 10.70 20.95 -7.11
N VAL A 244 10.43 21.44 -5.92
CA VAL A 244 9.35 22.39 -5.62
C VAL A 244 10.00 23.74 -5.39
N LEU A 245 9.56 24.74 -6.12
CA LEU A 245 10.09 26.09 -5.98
C LEU A 245 9.34 26.82 -4.87
N THR A 246 10.08 27.61 -4.09
CA THR A 246 9.51 28.56 -3.15
C THR A 246 8.94 29.73 -3.92
N VAL A 247 7.75 30.16 -3.56
CA VAL A 247 7.06 31.33 -4.12
C VAL A 247 6.97 32.43 -3.07
N PRO A 248 6.85 33.71 -3.46
CA PRO A 248 6.82 34.82 -2.52
C PRO A 248 5.80 34.71 -1.39
N GLU A 249 4.67 34.06 -1.67
CA GLU A 249 3.59 33.84 -0.71
C GLU A 249 3.95 32.85 0.42
N MET A 250 5.13 32.23 0.33
CA MET A 250 5.67 31.30 1.33
C MET A 250 6.68 31.95 2.29
N ASP A 251 6.79 33.27 2.29
CA ASP A 251 7.76 34.03 3.12
C ASP A 251 7.59 33.79 4.64
N TRP A 252 6.37 33.50 5.08
CA TRP A 252 6.03 33.18 6.47
C TRP A 252 6.55 31.80 6.95
N ILE A 253 7.10 30.96 6.06
CA ILE A 253 7.60 29.61 6.37
C ILE A 253 9.11 29.56 6.43
N VAL A 254 9.75 30.42 5.67
CA VAL A 254 11.20 30.47 5.46
C VAL A 254 11.84 31.50 6.38
#